data_f77fd4f648bc23da8272d061f7b5dd0a
#
_entry.id   f77fd4f648bc23da8272d061f7b5dd0a
#
_cell.length_a   1.000
_cell.length_b   1.000
_cell.length_c   1.000
_cell.angle_alpha   90.00
_cell.angle_beta   90.00
_cell.angle_gamma   90.00
#
_symmetry.space_group_name_H-M   'P 1'
#
loop_
_entity.id
_entity.type
_entity.pdbx_description
1 polymer ?
#
loop_
_entity_poly.entity_id
_entity_poly.type
_entity_poly.pdbx_seq_one_letter_code
_entity_poly.pdbx_strand_id
1 'polypeptide(L)'
;LSIHSFPTRRSSDLRRVLTVLESNGVSFEHMPSGIDSISLVIDDDELENKTDKILEEIENQCNPDSLIVHPNMALIAVVGEGMIRTKGISAKVFSALAVNDINIRMINQGSSELSIIVGVENEDFENAIRAVYKAFEN
;
A
#
# COMPACT_ATOMS: atom_id res chain seq x y z
N LEU A 1 0.80 -7.18 -6.32
CA LEU A 1 1.37 -5.91 -5.85
C LEU A 1 2.53 -6.12 -4.91
N SER A 2 3.49 -5.24 -4.96
CA SER A 2 4.65 -5.25 -4.06
C SER A 2 4.72 -3.95 -3.29
N ILE A 3 5.14 -4.02 -2.02
CA ILE A 3 5.38 -2.83 -1.21
C ILE A 3 6.86 -2.76 -0.89
N HIS A 4 7.45 -1.59 -1.12
CA HIS A 4 8.84 -1.31 -0.80
C HIS A 4 8.86 -0.25 0.29
N SER A 5 9.56 -0.52 1.38
CA SER A 5 9.62 0.38 2.52
C SER A 5 11.08 0.56 2.97
N PHE A 6 11.45 1.77 3.27
CA PHE A 6 12.79 2.08 3.75
C PHE A 6 12.81 3.41 4.51
N PRO A 7 13.71 3.59 5.49
CA PRO A 7 13.85 4.85 6.18
C PRO A 7 14.38 5.95 5.27
N THR A 8 13.89 7.17 5.47
CA THR A 8 14.41 8.34 4.78
C THR A 8 14.54 9.50 5.77
N ARG A 9 15.54 10.32 5.59
CA ARG A 9 15.82 11.46 6.47
C ARG A 9 15.70 12.80 5.76
N ARG A 10 15.49 12.80 4.43
CA ARG A 10 15.52 14.03 3.63
C ARG A 10 14.48 13.96 2.52
N SER A 11 13.94 15.13 2.18
CA SER A 11 13.08 15.26 1.00
C SER A 11 13.83 14.92 -0.30
N SER A 12 15.16 15.08 -0.32
CA SER A 12 15.97 14.70 -1.47
C SER A 12 15.97 13.20 -1.71
N ASP A 13 15.77 12.38 -0.66
CA ASP A 13 15.69 10.92 -0.80
C ASP A 13 14.42 10.54 -1.56
N LEU A 14 13.30 11.19 -1.27
CA LEU A 14 12.05 10.97 -2.00
C LEU A 14 12.25 11.28 -3.49
N ARG A 15 12.88 12.39 -3.82
CA ARG A 15 13.16 12.77 -5.20
C ARG A 15 14.02 11.71 -5.90
N ARG A 16 15.04 11.20 -5.23
CA ARG A 16 15.93 10.17 -5.79
C ARG A 16 15.18 8.87 -6.06
N VAL A 17 14.34 8.45 -5.14
CA VAL A 17 13.52 7.25 -5.32
C VAL A 17 12.59 7.41 -6.51
N LEU A 18 11.91 8.54 -6.60
CA LEU A 18 11.00 8.80 -7.73
C LEU A 18 11.75 8.85 -9.05
N THR A 19 12.97 9.39 -9.04
CA THR A 19 13.83 9.41 -10.23
C THR A 19 14.21 7.99 -10.68
N VAL A 20 14.50 7.11 -9.72
CA VAL A 20 14.80 5.70 -10.04
C VAL A 20 13.59 5.04 -10.71
N LEU A 21 12.39 5.24 -10.16
CA LEU A 21 11.17 4.69 -10.76
C LEU A 21 10.95 5.24 -12.16
N GLU A 22 11.07 6.54 -12.34
CA GLU A 22 10.89 7.18 -13.63
C GLU A 22 11.90 6.66 -14.67
N SER A 23 13.16 6.52 -14.28
CA SER A 23 14.21 6.02 -15.16
C SER A 23 13.97 4.58 -15.60
N ASN A 24 13.25 3.81 -14.83
CA ASN A 24 12.90 2.42 -15.14
C ASN A 24 11.51 2.27 -15.76
N GLY A 25 10.82 3.39 -16.00
CA GLY A 25 9.49 3.37 -16.59
C GLY A 25 8.42 2.76 -15.68
N VAL A 26 8.58 2.90 -14.37
CA VAL A 26 7.68 2.29 -13.39
C VAL A 26 6.87 3.37 -12.69
N SER A 27 5.57 3.17 -12.61
CA SER A 27 4.67 4.03 -11.85
C SER A 27 4.30 3.35 -10.54
N PHE A 28 4.06 4.14 -9.51
CA PHE A 28 3.55 3.61 -8.25
C PHE A 28 2.06 3.96 -8.08
N GLU A 29 1.33 3.16 -7.32
CA GLU A 29 -0.08 3.40 -7.06
C GLU A 29 -0.31 4.19 -5.78
N HIS A 30 0.45 3.87 -4.74
CA HIS A 30 0.34 4.52 -3.44
C HIS A 30 1.71 4.72 -2.85
N MET A 31 1.84 5.77 -2.05
CA MET A 31 3.08 6.08 -1.37
C MET A 31 2.80 6.44 0.10
N PRO A 32 2.45 5.46 0.94
CA PRO A 32 2.30 5.71 2.36
C PRO A 32 3.65 6.09 2.95
N SER A 33 3.72 7.23 3.61
CA SER A 33 4.98 7.74 4.15
C SER A 33 4.84 8.06 5.62
N GLY A 34 5.88 7.74 6.39
CA GLY A 34 6.02 8.16 7.75
C GLY A 34 7.01 9.33 7.86
N ILE A 35 7.33 9.70 9.09
CA ILE A 35 8.30 10.77 9.33
C ILE A 35 9.69 10.37 8.84
N ASP A 36 10.06 9.12 9.10
CA ASP A 36 11.40 8.59 8.82
C ASP A 36 11.43 7.53 7.71
N SER A 37 10.31 7.31 7.02
CA SER A 37 10.25 6.23 6.04
C SER A 37 9.39 6.59 4.83
N ILE A 38 9.73 5.96 3.72
CA ILE A 38 8.95 6.02 2.49
C ILE A 38 8.55 4.58 2.15
N SER A 39 7.27 4.39 1.87
CA SER A 39 6.77 3.11 1.35
C SER A 39 6.17 3.36 -0.03
N LEU A 40 6.35 2.39 -0.92
CA LEU A 40 5.80 2.46 -2.26
C LEU A 40 5.00 1.19 -2.53
N VAL A 41 3.81 1.36 -3.07
CA VAL A 41 2.98 0.26 -3.54
C VAL A 41 3.00 0.30 -5.04
N ILE A 42 3.53 -0.75 -5.65
CA ILE A 42 3.74 -0.84 -7.09
C ILE A 42 3.05 -2.09 -7.61
N ASP A 43 2.35 -1.96 -8.73
CA ASP A 43 1.73 -3.09 -9.40
C ASP A 43 2.82 -4.05 -9.89
N ASP A 44 2.62 -5.34 -9.65
CA ASP A 44 3.59 -6.36 -10.09
C ASP A 44 3.81 -6.33 -11.61
N ASP A 45 2.78 -6.00 -12.38
CA ASP A 45 2.89 -5.89 -13.84
C ASP A 45 3.84 -4.77 -14.25
N GLU A 46 3.90 -3.70 -13.47
CA GLU A 46 4.84 -2.60 -13.71
C GLU A 46 6.29 -3.01 -13.45
N LEU A 47 6.49 -3.88 -12.48
CA LEU A 47 7.84 -4.32 -12.09
C LEU A 47 8.44 -5.35 -13.05
N GLU A 48 7.64 -6.33 -13.49
CA GLU A 48 8.09 -7.43 -14.33
C GLU A 48 9.47 -7.96 -13.89
N ASN A 49 10.50 -7.78 -14.71
CA ASN A 49 11.86 -8.23 -14.39
C ASN A 49 12.76 -7.10 -13.89
N LYS A 50 12.16 -5.98 -13.44
CA LYS A 50 12.89 -4.77 -13.06
C LYS A 50 13.17 -4.64 -11.57
N THR A 51 12.59 -5.51 -10.74
CA THR A 51 12.66 -5.39 -9.29
C THR A 51 14.09 -5.30 -8.78
N ASP A 52 14.94 -6.24 -9.16
CA ASP A 52 16.32 -6.28 -8.66
C ASP A 52 17.11 -5.03 -9.07
N LYS A 53 16.91 -4.57 -10.28
CA LYS A 53 17.58 -3.37 -10.78
C LYS A 53 17.15 -2.13 -10.02
N ILE A 54 15.84 -2.01 -9.77
CA ILE A 54 15.27 -0.87 -9.02
C ILE A 54 15.80 -0.86 -7.60
N LEU A 55 15.80 -2.00 -6.93
CA LEU A 55 16.31 -2.11 -5.56
C LEU A 55 17.78 -1.74 -5.49
N GLU A 56 18.58 -2.21 -6.43
CA GLU A 56 20.01 -1.89 -6.49
C GLU A 56 20.21 -0.38 -6.67
N GLU A 57 19.48 0.23 -7.59
CA GLU A 57 19.60 1.67 -7.84
C GLU A 57 19.17 2.50 -6.62
N ILE A 58 18.12 2.08 -5.93
CA ILE A 58 17.67 2.75 -4.70
C ILE A 58 18.77 2.67 -3.64
N GLU A 59 19.35 1.50 -3.44
CA GLU A 59 20.43 1.34 -2.48
C GLU A 59 21.63 2.22 -2.81
N ASN A 60 22.01 2.28 -4.08
CA ASN A 60 23.17 3.06 -4.51
C ASN A 60 22.94 4.56 -4.43
N GLN A 61 21.74 5.03 -4.74
CA GLN A 61 21.45 6.46 -4.81
C GLN A 61 20.96 7.04 -3.49
N CYS A 62 20.23 6.27 -2.70
CA CYS A 62 19.63 6.75 -1.46
C CYS A 62 20.34 6.26 -0.21
N ASN A 63 21.08 5.17 -0.30
CA ASN A 63 21.78 4.55 0.81
C ASN A 63 20.89 4.43 2.06
N PRO A 64 19.73 3.75 1.95
CA PRO A 64 18.81 3.63 3.08
C PRO A 64 19.37 2.73 4.17
N ASP A 65 18.93 2.96 5.41
CA ASP A 65 19.31 2.08 6.52
C ASP A 65 18.77 0.66 6.34
N SER A 66 17.57 0.55 5.74
CA SER A 66 17.00 -0.74 5.38
C SER A 66 16.09 -0.60 4.18
N LEU A 67 16.00 -1.66 3.40
CA LEU A 67 15.13 -1.73 2.24
C LEU A 67 14.41 -3.08 2.28
N ILE A 68 13.10 -3.04 2.49
CA ILE A 68 12.29 -4.25 2.68
C ILE A 68 11.25 -4.33 1.57
N VAL A 69 11.11 -5.52 0.98
CA VAL A 69 10.10 -5.80 -0.05
C VAL A 69 9.06 -6.74 0.52
N HIS A 70 7.79 -6.39 0.36
CA HIS A 70 6.67 -7.22 0.76
C HIS A 70 5.91 -7.66 -0.50
N PRO A 71 6.20 -8.83 -1.05
CA PRO A 71 5.51 -9.31 -2.25
C PRO A 71 4.15 -9.93 -1.94
N ASN A 72 3.39 -10.20 -2.99
CA ASN A 72 2.14 -10.96 -2.91
C ASN A 72 1.08 -10.30 -2.02
N MET A 73 0.92 -9.01 -2.17
CA MET A 73 -0.09 -8.26 -1.47
C MET A 73 -1.20 -7.85 -2.43
N ALA A 74 -2.44 -7.93 -1.98
CA ALA A 74 -3.60 -7.45 -2.71
C ALA A 74 -4.19 -6.23 -2.03
N LEU A 75 -4.65 -5.26 -2.81
CA LEU A 75 -5.30 -4.07 -2.28
C LEU A 75 -6.81 -4.16 -2.49
N ILE A 76 -7.54 -3.77 -1.46
CA ILE A 76 -8.99 -3.69 -1.50
C ILE A 76 -9.37 -2.25 -1.20
N ALA A 77 -10.15 -1.65 -2.10
CA ALA A 77 -10.66 -0.30 -1.89
C ALA A 77 -12.12 -0.38 -1.49
N VAL A 78 -12.46 0.19 -0.34
CA VAL A 78 -13.83 0.36 0.10
C VAL A 78 -14.22 1.80 -0.23
N VAL A 79 -15.12 1.97 -1.17
CA VAL A 79 -15.46 3.29 -1.72
C VAL A 79 -16.95 3.57 -1.51
N GLY A 80 -17.27 4.77 -1.06
CA GLY A 80 -18.66 5.18 -0.92
C GLY A 80 -18.80 6.64 -0.57
N GLU A 81 -19.73 7.31 -1.21
CA GLU A 81 -20.01 8.72 -0.96
C GLU A 81 -20.48 8.97 0.48
N GLY A 82 -21.18 8.00 1.07
CA GLY A 82 -21.65 8.09 2.44
C GLY A 82 -20.57 8.02 3.50
N MET A 83 -19.34 7.66 3.13
CA MET A 83 -18.24 7.51 4.09
C MET A 83 -17.86 8.81 4.79
N ILE A 84 -17.98 9.93 4.09
CA ILE A 84 -17.66 11.24 4.66
C ILE A 84 -18.54 11.58 5.86
N ARG A 85 -19.81 11.15 5.82
CA ARG A 85 -20.83 11.53 6.79
C ARG A 85 -21.20 10.43 7.77
N THR A 86 -20.70 9.22 7.57
CA THR A 86 -21.04 8.09 8.40
C THR A 86 -19.90 7.73 9.32
N LYS A 87 -20.13 7.81 10.62
CA LYS A 87 -19.15 7.43 11.62
C LYS A 87 -19.02 5.92 11.70
N GLY A 88 -17.83 5.44 12.01
CA GLY A 88 -17.61 4.03 12.27
C GLY A 88 -17.39 3.15 11.05
N ILE A 89 -17.29 3.72 9.86
CA ILE A 89 -17.03 2.94 8.64
C ILE A 89 -15.70 2.19 8.74
N SER A 90 -14.65 2.88 9.18
CA SER A 90 -13.33 2.25 9.36
C SER A 90 -13.39 1.10 10.35
N ALA A 91 -14.08 1.31 11.47
CA ALA A 91 -14.25 0.27 12.47
C ALA A 91 -14.97 -0.96 11.91
N LYS A 92 -15.97 -0.76 11.07
CA LYS A 92 -16.69 -1.84 10.41
C LYS A 92 -15.78 -2.66 9.50
N VAL A 93 -14.98 -1.98 8.68
CA VAL A 93 -14.06 -2.65 7.77
C VAL A 93 -13.03 -3.46 8.55
N PHE A 94 -12.39 -2.84 9.53
CA PHE A 94 -11.33 -3.50 10.30
C PHE A 94 -11.84 -4.63 11.16
N SER A 95 -13.04 -4.46 11.78
CA SER A 95 -13.66 -5.51 12.56
C SER A 95 -14.03 -6.72 11.70
N ALA A 96 -14.56 -6.48 10.51
CA ALA A 96 -14.93 -7.56 9.58
C ALA A 96 -13.70 -8.39 9.22
N LEU A 97 -12.57 -7.74 8.94
CA LEU A 97 -11.34 -8.43 8.61
C LEU A 97 -10.79 -9.21 9.82
N ALA A 98 -10.81 -8.58 10.99
CA ALA A 98 -10.31 -9.21 12.22
C ALA A 98 -11.11 -10.46 12.60
N VAL A 99 -12.45 -10.38 12.52
CA VAL A 99 -13.32 -11.51 12.84
C VAL A 99 -13.09 -12.70 11.91
N ASN A 100 -12.69 -12.42 10.67
CA ASN A 100 -12.39 -13.45 9.68
C ASN A 100 -10.91 -13.86 9.66
N ASP A 101 -10.17 -13.47 10.68
CA ASP A 101 -8.76 -13.82 10.85
C ASP A 101 -7.89 -13.38 9.68
N ILE A 102 -8.18 -12.20 9.14
CA ILE A 102 -7.43 -11.63 8.02
C ILE A 102 -6.50 -10.55 8.55
N ASN A 103 -5.21 -10.71 8.28
CA ASN A 103 -4.20 -9.74 8.69
C ASN A 103 -4.15 -8.56 7.72
N ILE A 104 -4.18 -7.36 8.28
CA ILE A 104 -4.05 -6.13 7.50
C ILE A 104 -2.58 -5.76 7.41
N ARG A 105 -2.06 -5.65 6.19
CA ARG A 105 -0.67 -5.33 5.93
C ARG A 105 -0.46 -3.84 5.67
N MET A 106 -1.47 -3.15 5.18
CA MET A 106 -1.39 -1.74 4.84
C MET A 106 -2.76 -1.10 4.97
N ILE A 107 -2.78 0.15 5.41
CA ILE A 107 -4.00 0.97 5.46
C ILE A 107 -3.67 2.32 4.82
N ASN A 108 -4.53 2.78 3.95
CA ASN A 108 -4.42 4.12 3.38
C ASN A 108 -5.81 4.72 3.22
N GLN A 109 -5.98 5.94 3.71
CA GLN A 109 -7.23 6.69 3.56
C GLN A 109 -6.88 8.13 3.19
N GLY A 110 -7.38 8.58 2.06
CA GLY A 110 -7.12 9.93 1.61
C GLY A 110 -7.88 10.97 2.44
N SER A 111 -7.49 12.24 2.29
CA SER A 111 -8.12 13.35 3.01
C SER A 111 -9.58 13.56 2.63
N SER A 112 -9.99 13.07 1.45
CA SER A 112 -11.38 13.14 1.02
C SER A 112 -12.31 12.19 1.77
N GLU A 113 -11.75 11.17 2.43
CA GLU A 113 -12.48 10.14 3.16
C GLU A 113 -13.47 9.32 2.32
N LEU A 114 -13.37 9.43 1.00
CA LEU A 114 -14.25 8.68 0.09
C LEU A 114 -13.86 7.22 -0.07
N SER A 115 -12.65 6.86 0.29
CA SER A 115 -12.20 5.49 0.18
C SER A 115 -11.26 5.11 1.31
N ILE A 116 -11.31 3.85 1.69
CA ILE A 116 -10.34 3.22 2.57
C ILE A 116 -9.67 2.12 1.77
N ILE A 117 -8.36 2.13 1.71
CA ILE A 117 -7.59 1.12 1.00
C ILE A 117 -6.89 0.24 2.03
N VAL A 118 -7.11 -1.07 1.90
CA VAL A 118 -6.54 -2.06 2.81
C VAL A 118 -5.70 -3.04 2.01
N GLY A 119 -4.47 -3.26 2.44
CA GLY A 119 -3.60 -4.27 1.87
C GLY A 119 -3.65 -5.55 2.69
N VAL A 120 -3.89 -6.67 2.02
CA VAL A 120 -3.94 -8.00 2.64
C VAL A 120 -3.08 -8.96 1.84
N GLU A 121 -2.78 -10.14 2.40
CA GLU A 121 -2.09 -11.18 1.64
C GLU A 121 -2.95 -11.60 0.44
N ASN A 122 -2.33 -11.91 -0.69
CA ASN A 122 -3.05 -12.35 -1.89
C ASN A 122 -3.97 -13.52 -1.59
N GLU A 123 -3.53 -14.47 -0.77
CA GLU A 123 -4.32 -15.65 -0.42
C GLU A 123 -5.59 -15.32 0.34
N ASP A 124 -5.64 -14.17 1.00
CA ASP A 124 -6.79 -13.71 1.78
C ASP A 124 -7.74 -12.81 0.99
N PHE A 125 -7.41 -12.50 -0.24
CA PHE A 125 -8.12 -11.48 -1.03
C PHE A 125 -9.62 -11.75 -1.15
N GLU A 126 -10.00 -12.95 -1.57
CA GLU A 126 -11.42 -13.28 -1.76
C GLU A 126 -12.18 -13.29 -0.43
N ASN A 127 -11.59 -13.86 0.61
CA ASN A 127 -12.20 -13.89 1.93
C ASN A 127 -12.35 -12.49 2.50
N ALA A 128 -11.38 -11.62 2.25
CA ALA A 128 -11.44 -10.23 2.70
C ALA A 128 -12.57 -9.46 2.02
N ILE A 129 -12.72 -9.63 0.70
CA ILE A 129 -13.81 -8.99 -0.04
C ILE A 129 -15.17 -9.46 0.50
N ARG A 130 -15.33 -10.75 0.71
CA ARG A 130 -16.58 -11.30 1.25
C ARG A 130 -16.87 -10.77 2.65
N ALA A 131 -15.86 -10.72 3.50
CA ALA A 131 -16.01 -10.25 4.87
C ALA A 131 -16.46 -8.79 4.91
N VAL A 132 -15.81 -7.93 4.13
CA VAL A 132 -16.15 -6.51 4.07
C VAL A 132 -17.54 -6.32 3.44
N TYR A 133 -17.83 -7.03 2.37
CA TYR A 133 -19.14 -6.95 1.72
C TYR A 133 -20.26 -7.29 2.68
N LYS A 134 -20.11 -8.38 3.44
CA LYS A 134 -21.12 -8.79 4.43
C LYS A 134 -21.32 -7.76 5.53
N ALA A 135 -20.26 -7.08 5.94
CA ALA A 135 -20.32 -6.06 6.99
C ALA A 135 -21.22 -4.88 6.60
N PHE A 136 -21.34 -4.59 5.31
CA PHE A 136 -22.16 -3.50 4.80
C PHE A 136 -23.48 -3.98 4.20
N GLU A 137 -23.76 -5.25 4.24
CA GLU A 137 -25.01 -5.84 3.78
C GLU A 137 -26.10 -5.62 4.84
N ASN A 138 -27.28 -5.19 4.40
CA ASN A 138 -28.40 -4.98 5.29
C ASN A 138 -29.28 -6.22 5.44
#